data_755ab26ce26af2bc662e47294d0a0d53
#
_entry.id   755ab26ce26af2bc662e47294d0a0d53
#
_cell.length_a   1.000
_cell.length_b   1.000
_cell.length_c   1.000
_cell.angle_alpha   90.00
_cell.angle_beta   90.00
_cell.angle_gamma   90.00
#
_symmetry.space_group_name_H-M   'P 1'
#
loop_
_entity.id
_entity.type
_entity.pdbx_description
1 polymer ?
#
loop_
_entity_poly.entity_id
_entity_poly.type
_entity_poly.pdbx_seq_one_letter_code
_entity_poly.pdbx_strand_id
1 'polypeptide(L)'
;MLLGAIWMFWEHFFPQEPDVQVGYENLDVVVEDLHLVQGGKGQRTWELVAIESRYKRHESRISFDQPRITFYNQKDAEQITARAPSGEYLQDKGLAKLWPQVIATYGQTIVHAKRMVFDQKAQTISFRQDVLIEHPHAQATSDQAMIVLNNNQLVLTGNVEVDLDANSFP
;
A
#
# COMPACT_ATOMS: atom_id res chain seq x y z
N MET A 1 10.90 -5.39 -16.54
CA MET A 1 10.73 -4.39 -17.60
C MET A 1 9.48 -3.51 -17.41
N LEU A 2 9.11 -3.21 -16.16
CA LEU A 2 7.91 -2.41 -15.78
C LEU A 2 8.26 -1.09 -15.05
N LEU A 3 9.55 -0.77 -14.91
CA LEU A 3 10.01 0.48 -14.30
C LEU A 3 9.83 1.71 -15.22
N GLY A 4 9.62 1.49 -16.52
CA GLY A 4 9.49 2.58 -17.50
C GLY A 4 8.15 3.34 -17.46
N ALA A 5 7.08 2.70 -17.01
CA ALA A 5 5.75 3.32 -17.05
C ALA A 5 5.50 4.33 -15.91
N ILE A 6 6.13 4.12 -14.75
CA ILE A 6 6.04 5.09 -13.63
C ILE A 6 6.86 6.34 -13.98
N TRP A 7 7.99 6.17 -14.64
CA TRP A 7 8.87 7.27 -15.02
C TRP A 7 8.21 8.16 -16.10
N MET A 8 7.52 7.54 -17.07
CA MET A 8 6.80 8.27 -18.12
C MET A 8 5.57 9.05 -17.59
N PHE A 9 4.92 8.53 -16.54
CA PHE A 9 3.77 9.22 -15.93
C PHE A 9 4.22 10.36 -15.01
N TRP A 10 5.37 10.19 -14.36
CA TRP A 10 6.01 11.21 -13.52
C TRP A 10 6.49 12.41 -14.34
N GLU A 11 7.07 12.18 -15.52
CA GLU A 11 7.49 13.24 -16.45
C GLU A 11 6.31 14.08 -16.96
N HIS A 12 5.09 13.52 -16.97
CA HIS A 12 3.90 14.24 -17.45
C HIS A 12 3.26 15.14 -16.38
N PHE A 13 3.43 14.81 -15.10
CA PHE A 13 2.90 15.61 -13.99
C PHE A 13 3.89 16.66 -13.47
N PHE A 14 5.19 16.43 -13.68
CA PHE A 14 6.23 17.38 -13.34
C PHE A 14 6.95 17.75 -14.62
N PRO A 15 6.60 18.90 -15.24
CA PRO A 15 7.23 19.33 -16.49
C PRO A 15 8.74 19.37 -16.33
N GLN A 16 9.46 18.73 -17.26
CA GLN A 16 10.91 18.83 -17.34
C GLN A 16 11.29 20.31 -17.49
N GLU A 17 12.17 20.75 -16.63
CA GLU A 17 12.61 22.13 -16.53
C GLU A 17 13.15 22.64 -17.86
N PRO A 18 12.79 23.85 -18.28
CA PRO A 18 13.66 24.60 -19.19
C PRO A 18 14.95 24.91 -18.43
N ASP A 19 16.08 24.74 -19.10
CA ASP A 19 17.45 24.93 -18.64
C ASP A 19 17.68 26.38 -18.15
N VAL A 20 17.18 26.69 -16.94
CA VAL A 20 17.45 27.89 -16.19
C VAL A 20 18.07 27.47 -14.88
N GLN A 21 19.38 27.60 -14.77
CA GLN A 21 20.14 27.49 -13.52
C GLN A 21 19.66 28.53 -12.50
N VAL A 22 18.56 28.24 -11.83
CA VAL A 22 18.16 28.92 -10.60
C VAL A 22 18.10 27.86 -9.53
N GLY A 23 18.87 28.04 -8.45
CA GLY A 23 19.10 27.05 -7.40
C GLY A 23 17.83 26.60 -6.66
N TYR A 24 17.11 25.67 -7.24
CA TYR A 24 15.96 24.96 -6.65
C TYR A 24 16.37 23.61 -6.02
N GLU A 25 17.55 23.56 -5.41
CA GLU A 25 18.08 22.30 -4.84
C GLU A 25 17.25 21.72 -3.68
N ASN A 26 16.29 22.47 -3.13
CA ASN A 26 15.54 22.09 -1.93
C ASN A 26 14.02 22.29 -2.04
N LEU A 27 13.44 22.19 -3.22
CA LEU A 27 11.98 22.37 -3.34
C LEU A 27 11.25 21.09 -2.91
N ASP A 28 10.63 21.12 -1.73
CA ASP A 28 9.61 20.14 -1.35
C ASP A 28 8.33 20.46 -2.11
N VAL A 29 7.82 19.50 -2.87
CA VAL A 29 6.55 19.65 -3.57
C VAL A 29 5.43 19.13 -2.68
N VAL A 30 4.44 19.98 -2.41
CA VAL A 30 3.21 19.59 -1.71
C VAL A 30 2.08 19.48 -2.72
N VAL A 31 1.35 18.36 -2.68
CA VAL A 31 0.20 18.08 -3.54
C VAL A 31 -0.98 17.75 -2.64
N GLU A 32 -2.07 18.49 -2.80
CA GLU A 32 -3.35 18.22 -2.17
C GLU A 32 -4.18 17.28 -3.05
N ASP A 33 -5.04 16.46 -2.43
CA ASP A 33 -5.93 15.51 -3.12
C ASP A 33 -5.19 14.60 -4.13
N LEU A 34 -4.10 14.01 -3.68
CA LEU A 34 -3.28 13.13 -4.53
C LEU A 34 -4.05 11.88 -4.92
N HIS A 35 -4.03 11.56 -6.21
CA HIS A 35 -4.48 10.28 -6.75
C HIS A 35 -3.40 9.68 -7.65
N LEU A 36 -2.74 8.63 -7.17
CA LEU A 36 -1.76 7.86 -7.93
C LEU A 36 -2.41 6.55 -8.40
N VAL A 37 -2.22 6.22 -9.66
CA VAL A 37 -2.69 4.95 -10.24
C VAL A 37 -1.52 4.26 -10.91
N GLN A 38 -1.32 3.00 -10.58
CA GLN A 38 -0.37 2.15 -11.29
C GLN A 38 -1.08 1.02 -12.00
N GLY A 39 -0.66 0.77 -13.23
CA GLY A 39 -1.17 -0.32 -14.05
C GLY A 39 -0.49 -0.34 -15.40
N GLY A 40 -0.82 -1.32 -16.23
CA GLY A 40 -0.31 -1.46 -17.58
C GLY A 40 -1.32 -2.20 -18.45
N LYS A 41 -1.28 -1.96 -19.78
CA LYS A 41 -2.18 -2.60 -20.77
C LYS A 41 -3.68 -2.43 -20.45
N GLY A 42 -4.08 -1.25 -19.93
CA GLY A 42 -5.47 -0.95 -19.61
C GLY A 42 -5.97 -1.54 -18.27
N GLN A 43 -5.12 -2.19 -17.49
CA GLN A 43 -5.47 -2.78 -16.19
C GLN A 43 -4.78 -2.01 -15.06
N ARG A 44 -5.55 -1.70 -14.00
CA ARG A 44 -5.00 -1.13 -12.76
C ARG A 44 -4.42 -2.25 -11.91
N THR A 45 -3.23 -2.02 -11.34
CA THR A 45 -2.60 -2.94 -10.38
C THR A 45 -2.84 -2.47 -8.96
N TRP A 46 -2.66 -1.18 -8.72
CA TRP A 46 -3.00 -0.54 -7.47
C TRP A 46 -3.24 0.96 -7.67
N GLU A 47 -3.92 1.56 -6.73
CA GLU A 47 -4.09 3.01 -6.65
C GLU A 47 -3.87 3.49 -5.22
N LEU A 48 -3.43 4.74 -5.06
CA LEU A 48 -3.27 5.41 -3.78
C LEU A 48 -3.93 6.77 -3.86
N VAL A 49 -4.77 7.07 -2.88
CA VAL A 49 -5.31 8.40 -2.66
C VAL A 49 -4.84 8.92 -1.30
N ALA A 50 -4.57 10.21 -1.19
CA ALA A 50 -4.18 10.86 0.05
C ALA A 50 -4.67 12.30 0.06
N ILE A 51 -5.00 12.83 1.25
CA ILE A 51 -5.45 14.22 1.42
C ILE A 51 -4.33 15.18 1.06
N GLU A 52 -3.14 14.91 1.54
CA GLU A 52 -1.93 15.68 1.25
C GLU A 52 -0.75 14.73 1.01
N SER A 53 0.14 15.13 0.13
CA SER A 53 1.40 14.44 -0.09
C SER A 53 2.55 15.43 -0.18
N ARG A 54 3.75 15.00 0.28
CA ARG A 54 4.97 15.78 0.24
C ARG A 54 6.07 14.96 -0.40
N TYR A 55 6.60 15.47 -1.49
CA TYR A 55 7.72 14.86 -2.18
C TYR A 55 9.04 15.50 -1.77
N LYS A 56 9.96 14.67 -1.29
CA LYS A 56 11.34 15.05 -0.99
C LYS A 56 12.27 14.47 -2.03
N ARG A 57 12.72 15.30 -2.95
CA ARG A 57 13.53 14.90 -4.11
C ARG A 57 14.79 14.13 -3.73
N HIS A 58 15.55 14.62 -2.74
CA HIS A 58 16.81 13.98 -2.30
C HIS A 58 16.65 12.61 -1.66
N GLU A 59 15.45 12.29 -1.19
CA GLU A 59 15.18 11.04 -0.50
C GLU A 59 14.40 10.05 -1.36
N SER A 60 14.02 10.41 -2.60
CA SER A 60 13.11 9.64 -3.47
C SER A 60 11.89 9.12 -2.69
N ARG A 61 11.39 9.99 -1.79
CA ARG A 61 10.33 9.68 -0.82
C ARG A 61 9.13 10.58 -1.03
N ILE A 62 7.96 9.98 -1.04
CA ILE A 62 6.68 10.67 -0.95
C ILE A 62 6.05 10.31 0.38
N SER A 63 5.76 11.30 1.22
CA SER A 63 5.00 11.12 2.46
C SER A 63 3.54 11.46 2.21
N PHE A 64 2.62 10.76 2.90
CA PHE A 64 1.19 10.90 2.71
C PHE A 64 0.47 11.17 4.03
N ASP A 65 -0.52 12.03 4.00
CA ASP A 65 -1.50 12.20 5.06
C ASP A 65 -2.80 11.49 4.69
N GLN A 66 -3.29 10.65 5.61
CA GLN A 66 -4.48 9.82 5.46
C GLN A 66 -4.52 8.99 4.16
N PRO A 67 -3.45 8.24 3.84
CA PRO A 67 -3.42 7.43 2.63
C PRO A 67 -4.43 6.28 2.68
N ARG A 68 -4.99 5.98 1.49
CA ARG A 68 -5.73 4.75 1.20
C ARG A 68 -5.13 4.12 -0.05
N ILE A 69 -4.71 2.87 0.05
CA ILE A 69 -4.18 2.09 -1.07
C ILE A 69 -5.20 1.00 -1.40
N THR A 70 -5.55 0.86 -2.68
CA THR A 70 -6.38 -0.22 -3.19
C THR A 70 -5.55 -1.07 -4.14
N PHE A 71 -5.49 -2.37 -3.89
CA PHE A 71 -4.84 -3.36 -4.73
C PHE A 71 -5.91 -4.12 -5.51
N TYR A 72 -5.74 -4.16 -6.84
CA TYR A 72 -6.65 -4.83 -7.76
C TYR A 72 -6.10 -6.21 -8.09
N ASN A 73 -6.87 -7.25 -7.77
CA ASN A 73 -6.55 -8.59 -8.21
C ASN A 73 -7.15 -8.84 -9.59
N GLN A 74 -6.32 -9.27 -10.55
CA GLN A 74 -6.77 -9.54 -11.90
C GLN A 74 -7.61 -10.82 -12.01
N LYS A 75 -7.56 -11.70 -11.02
CA LYS A 75 -8.24 -13.01 -11.03
C LYS A 75 -9.57 -13.00 -10.30
N ASP A 76 -9.72 -12.12 -9.31
CA ASP A 76 -10.90 -12.04 -8.47
C ASP A 76 -11.49 -10.63 -8.53
N ALA A 77 -12.81 -10.51 -8.44
CA ALA A 77 -13.50 -9.23 -8.37
C ALA A 77 -13.24 -8.49 -7.04
N GLU A 78 -12.65 -9.16 -6.06
CA GLU A 78 -12.39 -8.61 -4.74
C GLU A 78 -11.08 -7.80 -4.72
N GLN A 79 -11.14 -6.66 -4.06
CA GLN A 79 -10.03 -5.72 -3.91
C GLN A 79 -9.53 -5.74 -2.47
N ILE A 80 -8.23 -5.59 -2.29
CA ILE A 80 -7.66 -5.32 -0.97
C ILE A 80 -7.53 -3.81 -0.83
N THR A 81 -8.17 -3.24 0.17
CA THR A 81 -8.06 -1.81 0.48
C THR A 81 -7.42 -1.64 1.85
N ALA A 82 -6.37 -0.84 1.95
CA ALA A 82 -5.70 -0.52 3.21
C ALA A 82 -5.67 1.00 3.43
N ARG A 83 -5.87 1.43 4.68
CA ARG A 83 -5.82 2.83 5.08
C ARG A 83 -5.09 3.01 6.41
N ALA A 84 -4.53 4.18 6.63
CA ALA A 84 -3.89 4.58 7.88
C ALA A 84 -3.85 6.11 8.00
N PRO A 85 -3.55 6.67 9.18
CA PRO A 85 -3.34 8.11 9.34
C PRO A 85 -2.14 8.65 8.55
N SER A 86 -1.08 7.86 8.37
CA SER A 86 0.13 8.29 7.69
C SER A 86 0.71 7.19 6.81
N GLY A 87 1.51 7.60 5.83
CA GLY A 87 2.23 6.66 4.97
C GLY A 87 3.40 7.30 4.23
N GLU A 88 4.18 6.46 3.58
CA GLU A 88 5.26 6.86 2.68
C GLU A 88 5.42 5.88 1.52
N TYR A 89 5.89 6.38 0.40
CA TYR A 89 6.35 5.58 -0.72
C TYR A 89 7.82 5.87 -1.01
N LEU A 90 8.63 4.83 -0.97
CA LEU A 90 10.06 4.85 -1.29
C LEU A 90 10.23 4.38 -2.74
N GLN A 91 10.34 5.31 -3.67
CA GLN A 91 10.35 5.04 -5.11
C GLN A 91 11.49 4.10 -5.53
N ASP A 92 12.71 4.35 -5.08
CA ASP A 92 13.90 3.55 -5.43
C ASP A 92 13.77 2.09 -4.98
N LYS A 93 13.04 1.87 -3.90
CA LYS A 93 12.83 0.55 -3.31
C LYS A 93 11.57 -0.14 -3.82
N GLY A 94 10.59 0.62 -4.31
CA GLY A 94 9.26 0.12 -4.64
C GLY A 94 8.48 -0.32 -3.40
N LEU A 95 8.64 0.40 -2.27
CA LEU A 95 8.01 0.09 -0.99
C LEU A 95 7.01 1.17 -0.60
N ALA A 96 5.75 0.78 -0.38
CA ALA A 96 4.78 1.63 0.30
C ALA A 96 4.60 1.17 1.73
N LYS A 97 4.59 2.12 2.67
CA LYS A 97 4.43 1.84 4.10
C LYS A 97 3.28 2.67 4.64
N LEU A 98 2.47 2.07 5.50
CA LEU A 98 1.37 2.72 6.22
C LEU A 98 1.54 2.51 7.72
N TRP A 99 1.19 3.53 8.52
CA TRP A 99 1.19 3.56 9.98
C TRP A 99 0.47 4.80 10.54
N PRO A 100 0.22 4.91 11.85
CA PRO A 100 -0.12 3.82 12.74
C PRO A 100 -1.56 3.35 12.47
N GLN A 101 -2.02 2.32 13.18
CA GLN A 101 -3.43 1.90 13.13
C GLN A 101 -3.93 1.62 11.70
N VAL A 102 -3.23 0.73 11.04
CA VAL A 102 -3.61 0.28 9.70
C VAL A 102 -4.87 -0.58 9.79
N ILE A 103 -5.82 -0.31 8.90
CA ILE A 103 -7.00 -1.14 8.68
C ILE A 103 -7.00 -1.54 7.21
N ALA A 104 -6.98 -2.85 6.96
CA ALA A 104 -7.12 -3.40 5.62
C ALA A 104 -8.37 -4.28 5.51
N THR A 105 -9.01 -4.27 4.35
CA THR A 105 -10.23 -5.05 4.09
C THR A 105 -10.06 -5.87 2.81
N TYR A 106 -10.54 -7.11 2.86
CA TYR A 106 -10.63 -8.01 1.72
C TYR A 106 -11.91 -8.85 1.85
N GLY A 107 -12.90 -8.58 1.00
CA GLY A 107 -14.22 -9.18 1.17
C GLY A 107 -14.81 -8.90 2.55
N GLN A 108 -15.11 -9.95 3.29
CA GLN A 108 -15.60 -9.87 4.67
C GLN A 108 -14.49 -9.90 5.73
N THR A 109 -13.22 -10.00 5.32
CA THR A 109 -12.08 -10.04 6.23
C THR A 109 -11.57 -8.63 6.51
N ILE A 110 -11.33 -8.33 7.78
CA ILE A 110 -10.71 -7.08 8.23
C ILE A 110 -9.39 -7.41 8.94
N VAL A 111 -8.34 -6.70 8.58
CA VAL A 111 -7.02 -6.81 9.22
C VAL A 111 -6.70 -5.50 9.92
N HIS A 112 -6.39 -5.59 11.21
CA HIS A 112 -5.86 -4.49 12.01
C HIS A 112 -4.39 -4.75 12.30
N ALA A 113 -3.55 -3.73 12.19
CA ALA A 113 -2.13 -3.79 12.54
C ALA A 113 -1.59 -2.39 12.86
N LYS A 114 -0.43 -2.30 13.50
CA LYS A 114 0.24 -1.00 13.67
C LYS A 114 0.97 -0.55 12.42
N ARG A 115 1.45 -1.48 11.60
CA ARG A 115 2.23 -1.18 10.39
C ARG A 115 1.87 -2.11 9.24
N MET A 116 1.89 -1.55 8.04
CA MET A 116 1.79 -2.29 6.78
C MET A 116 2.95 -1.90 5.86
N VAL A 117 3.48 -2.87 5.14
CA VAL A 117 4.46 -2.67 4.07
C VAL A 117 3.99 -3.41 2.83
N PHE A 118 3.81 -2.70 1.75
CA PHE A 118 3.64 -3.27 0.42
C PHE A 118 5.00 -3.26 -0.30
N ASP A 119 5.46 -4.43 -0.72
CA ASP A 119 6.63 -4.60 -1.57
C ASP A 119 6.18 -4.91 -3.00
N GLN A 120 6.36 -3.93 -3.87
CA GLN A 120 5.97 -4.04 -5.26
C GLN A 120 6.80 -5.08 -6.03
N LYS A 121 8.05 -5.26 -5.68
CA LYS A 121 8.94 -6.22 -6.37
C LYS A 121 8.61 -7.65 -5.95
N ALA A 122 8.40 -7.86 -4.66
CA ALA A 122 8.03 -9.16 -4.11
C ALA A 122 6.53 -9.48 -4.30
N GLN A 123 5.70 -8.50 -4.65
CA GLN A 123 4.23 -8.63 -4.73
C GLN A 123 3.63 -9.15 -3.43
N THR A 124 4.04 -8.54 -2.30
CA THR A 124 3.59 -8.92 -0.96
C THR A 124 3.07 -7.72 -0.18
N ILE A 125 2.06 -7.96 0.66
CA ILE A 125 1.58 -7.03 1.67
C ILE A 125 1.86 -7.66 3.03
N SER A 126 2.69 -7.00 3.85
CA SER A 126 3.03 -7.46 5.20
C SER A 126 2.41 -6.55 6.25
N PHE A 127 1.75 -7.14 7.24
CA PHE A 127 1.22 -6.48 8.43
C PHE A 127 2.07 -6.86 9.63
N ARG A 128 2.37 -5.91 10.50
CA ARG A 128 3.25 -6.14 11.66
C ARG A 128 2.76 -5.39 12.88
N GLN A 129 3.04 -5.98 14.04
CA GLN A 129 2.73 -5.48 15.37
C GLN A 129 1.22 -5.45 15.64
N ASP A 130 0.82 -6.24 16.61
CA ASP A 130 -0.57 -6.38 17.08
C ASP A 130 -1.52 -6.70 15.92
N VAL A 131 -1.20 -7.73 15.14
CA VAL A 131 -2.04 -8.14 14.03
C VAL A 131 -3.27 -8.87 14.56
N LEU A 132 -4.43 -8.35 14.20
CA LEU A 132 -5.74 -8.94 14.44
C LEU A 132 -6.45 -9.10 13.09
N ILE A 133 -6.90 -10.30 12.81
CA ILE A 133 -7.68 -10.64 11.62
C ILE A 133 -9.07 -11.06 12.06
N GLU A 134 -10.07 -10.39 11.54
CA GLU A 134 -11.47 -10.64 11.83
C GLU A 134 -12.19 -11.10 10.56
N HIS A 135 -12.91 -12.21 10.69
CA HIS A 135 -13.81 -12.74 9.67
C HIS A 135 -15.09 -13.21 10.38
N PRO A 136 -16.29 -13.20 9.76
CA PRO A 136 -17.55 -13.58 10.40
C PRO A 136 -17.52 -14.92 11.16
N HIS A 137 -16.67 -15.85 10.75
CA HIS A 137 -16.58 -17.21 11.31
C HIS A 137 -15.25 -17.54 11.99
N ALA A 138 -14.32 -16.58 12.05
CA ALA A 138 -13.01 -16.81 12.62
C ALA A 138 -12.36 -15.49 13.05
N GLN A 139 -11.54 -15.55 14.09
CA GLN A 139 -10.65 -14.47 14.49
C GLN A 139 -9.23 -15.04 14.64
N ALA A 140 -8.23 -14.30 14.22
CA ALA A 140 -6.84 -14.69 14.39
C ALA A 140 -5.99 -13.52 14.87
N THR A 141 -5.02 -13.82 15.75
CA THR A 141 -3.99 -12.88 16.16
C THR A 141 -2.60 -13.42 15.80
N SER A 142 -1.66 -12.54 15.56
CA SER A 142 -0.26 -12.90 15.28
C SER A 142 0.67 -11.71 15.43
N ASP A 143 1.97 -11.94 15.48
CA ASP A 143 2.97 -10.86 15.43
C ASP A 143 3.06 -10.26 14.03
N GLN A 144 2.90 -11.11 13.00
CA GLN A 144 2.96 -10.73 11.59
C GLN A 144 1.95 -11.51 10.76
N ALA A 145 1.41 -10.84 9.74
CA ALA A 145 0.66 -11.47 8.67
C ALA A 145 1.21 -11.00 7.32
N MET A 146 1.24 -11.89 6.34
CA MET A 146 1.70 -11.56 4.98
C MET A 146 0.74 -12.11 3.95
N ILE A 147 0.30 -11.27 3.03
CA ILE A 147 -0.46 -11.66 1.85
C ILE A 147 0.49 -11.71 0.67
N VAL A 148 0.55 -12.85 -0.02
CA VAL A 148 1.27 -13.03 -1.28
C VAL A 148 0.27 -12.84 -2.42
N LEU A 149 0.35 -11.71 -3.14
CA LEU A 149 -0.65 -11.30 -4.12
C LEU A 149 -0.74 -12.23 -5.34
N ASN A 150 0.38 -12.88 -5.72
CA ASN A 150 0.41 -13.74 -6.90
C ASN A 150 -0.41 -15.03 -6.76
N ASN A 151 -0.60 -15.51 -5.53
CA ASN A 151 -1.29 -16.78 -5.25
C ASN A 151 -2.39 -16.66 -4.19
N ASN A 152 -2.70 -15.45 -3.73
CA ASN A 152 -3.69 -15.15 -2.69
C ASN A 152 -3.45 -15.93 -1.37
N GLN A 153 -2.19 -16.17 -1.03
CA GLN A 153 -1.82 -16.88 0.17
C GLN A 153 -1.69 -15.90 1.35
N LEU A 154 -2.35 -16.24 2.47
CA LEU A 154 -2.16 -15.56 3.75
C LEU A 154 -1.27 -16.43 4.63
N VAL A 155 -0.19 -15.83 5.16
CA VAL A 155 0.76 -16.47 6.06
C VAL A 155 0.78 -15.70 7.37
N LEU A 156 0.53 -16.39 8.49
CA LEU A 156 0.63 -15.85 9.85
C LEU A 156 1.90 -16.37 10.51
N THR A 157 2.59 -15.50 11.24
CA THR A 157 3.85 -15.85 11.89
C THR A 157 3.97 -15.17 13.25
N GLY A 158 4.46 -15.92 14.25
CA GLY A 158 4.72 -15.45 15.61
C GLY A 158 3.46 -15.36 16.46
N ASN A 159 3.44 -16.07 17.58
CA ASN A 159 2.35 -16.07 18.56
C ASN A 159 0.95 -16.19 17.93
N VAL A 160 0.81 -17.12 16.99
CA VAL A 160 -0.43 -17.30 16.24
C VAL A 160 -1.48 -17.97 17.12
N GLU A 161 -2.63 -17.31 17.28
CA GLU A 161 -3.81 -17.84 17.93
C GLU A 161 -5.00 -17.70 16.99
N VAL A 162 -5.82 -18.74 16.85
CA VAL A 162 -6.99 -18.75 15.96
C VAL A 162 -8.18 -19.24 16.72
N ASP A 163 -9.22 -18.41 16.78
CA ASP A 163 -10.53 -18.74 17.33
C ASP A 163 -11.51 -18.99 16.18
N LEU A 164 -12.14 -20.15 16.19
CA LEU A 164 -13.15 -20.54 15.22
C LEU A 164 -14.52 -20.54 15.87
N ASP A 165 -15.53 -19.95 15.23
CA ASP A 165 -16.91 -20.06 15.67
C ASP A 165 -17.42 -21.47 15.39
N ALA A 166 -17.57 -22.28 16.48
CA ALA A 166 -18.02 -23.68 16.42
C ALA A 166 -19.40 -23.85 15.79
N ASN A 167 -20.23 -22.81 15.74
CA ASN A 167 -21.58 -22.87 15.14
C ASN A 167 -21.58 -22.60 13.62
N SER A 168 -20.43 -22.33 13.04
CA SER A 168 -20.28 -21.94 11.63
C SER A 168 -19.95 -23.13 10.70
N PHE A 169 -19.73 -24.30 11.26
CA PHE A 169 -19.50 -25.53 10.49
C PHE A 169 -20.74 -26.44 10.56
N PRO A 170 -21.33 -26.81 9.40
CA PRO A 170 -22.47 -27.70 9.35
C PRO A 170 -22.14 -29.13 9.82
#